data_8b1793fed5b2fbc4b002e3001a2faec0
#
_entry.id   8b1793fed5b2fbc4b002e3001a2faec0
#
_cell.length_a   1.000
_cell.length_b   1.000
_cell.length_c   1.000
_cell.angle_alpha   90.00
_cell.angle_beta   90.00
_cell.angle_gamma   90.00
#
_symmetry.space_group_name_H-M   'P 1'
#
loop_
_entity.id
_entity.type
_entity.pdbx_description
1 polymer ?
#
loop_
_entity_poly.entity_id
_entity_poly.type
_entity_poly.pdbx_seq_one_letter_code
_entity_poly.pdbx_strand_id
1 'polypeptide(L)'
;MIKKIETVLREHIDIHHLEIIDDSVRHAGHKKDSKGGHYNAVIISNSFIGKSLVQRHQMVYAALGSMLKTEIHAFSMKTLTMDEL
;
A
#
# COMPACT_ATOMS: atom_id res chain seq x y z
N MET A 1 -8.52 8.05 5.19
CA MET A 1 -8.28 6.78 4.45
C MET A 1 -6.92 6.17 4.73
N ILE A 2 -5.89 6.97 4.85
CA ILE A 2 -4.55 6.44 5.14
C ILE A 2 -4.56 5.60 6.43
N LYS A 3 -5.22 6.09 7.46
CA LYS A 3 -5.25 5.36 8.71
C LYS A 3 -5.92 4.00 8.56
N LYS A 4 -6.96 3.93 7.74
CA LYS A 4 -7.64 2.67 7.49
C LYS A 4 -6.74 1.68 6.76
N ILE A 5 -5.99 2.18 5.76
CA ILE A 5 -5.05 1.36 5.04
C ILE A 5 -3.98 0.84 5.99
N GLU A 6 -3.44 1.71 6.81
CA GLU A 6 -2.41 1.33 7.77
C GLU A 6 -2.90 0.25 8.72
N THR A 7 -4.09 0.42 9.25
CA THR A 7 -4.66 -0.55 10.19
C THR A 7 -4.79 -1.92 9.53
N VAL A 8 -5.33 -1.94 8.32
CA VAL A 8 -5.55 -3.21 7.62
C VAL A 8 -4.21 -3.88 7.31
N LEU A 9 -3.23 -3.12 6.84
CA LEU A 9 -1.93 -3.70 6.53
C LEU A 9 -1.27 -4.27 7.77
N ARG A 10 -1.33 -3.54 8.89
CA ARG A 10 -0.69 -4.00 10.11
C ARG A 10 -1.38 -5.22 10.71
N GLU A 11 -2.64 -5.42 10.41
CA GLU A 11 -3.35 -6.61 10.86
C GLU A 11 -2.89 -7.88 10.17
N HIS A 12 -2.37 -7.74 8.95
CA HIS A 12 -2.02 -8.90 8.12
C HIS A 12 -0.53 -9.08 7.92
N ILE A 13 0.25 -8.04 8.11
CA ILE A 13 1.68 -8.05 7.86
C ILE A 13 2.39 -7.46 9.07
N ASP A 14 3.46 -8.12 9.50
CA ASP A 14 4.25 -7.63 10.62
C ASP A 14 5.18 -6.52 10.09
N ILE A 15 4.73 -5.28 10.21
CA ILE A 15 5.38 -4.15 9.58
C ILE A 15 6.29 -3.43 10.59
N HIS A 16 7.54 -3.21 10.20
CA HIS A 16 8.49 -2.43 10.98
C HIS A 16 8.30 -0.94 10.75
N HIS A 17 8.09 -0.55 9.50
CA HIS A 17 7.95 0.85 9.16
C HIS A 17 6.99 0.97 8.00
N LEU A 18 6.10 1.94 8.07
CA LEU A 18 5.10 2.16 7.05
C LEU A 18 4.92 3.65 6.83
N GLU A 19 5.10 4.06 5.58
CA GLU A 19 4.79 5.42 5.15
C GLU A 19 3.78 5.34 4.03
N ILE A 20 2.72 6.11 4.13
CA ILE A 20 1.71 6.17 3.09
C ILE A 20 1.50 7.63 2.74
N ILE A 21 1.60 7.93 1.46
CA ILE A 21 1.39 9.27 0.95
C ILE A 21 0.15 9.27 0.08
N ASP A 22 -0.75 10.17 0.37
CA ASP A 22 -1.94 10.36 -0.45
C ASP A 22 -1.56 11.22 -1.65
N ASP A 23 -1.55 10.61 -2.80
CA ASP A 23 -1.14 11.25 -4.04
C ASP A 23 -2.33 11.74 -4.85
N SER A 24 -3.52 11.70 -4.27
CA SER A 24 -4.75 12.07 -4.97
C SER A 24 -4.71 13.52 -5.43
N VAL A 25 -4.10 14.38 -4.64
CA VAL A 25 -4.04 15.81 -4.93
C VAL A 25 -3.37 16.09 -6.26
N ARG A 26 -2.36 15.29 -6.61
CA ARG A 26 -1.64 15.48 -7.86
C ARG A 26 -2.50 15.23 -9.08
N HIS A 27 -3.60 14.52 -8.89
CA HIS A 27 -4.51 14.16 -9.97
C HIS A 27 -5.79 14.96 -9.96
N ALA A 28 -5.89 15.93 -9.06
CA ALA A 28 -7.14 16.64 -8.84
C ALA A 28 -7.62 17.38 -10.08
N GLY A 29 -6.71 17.83 -10.93
CA GLY A 29 -7.07 18.56 -12.11
C GLY A 29 -7.53 17.70 -13.28
N HIS A 30 -7.38 16.41 -13.19
CA HIS A 30 -7.63 15.52 -14.31
C HIS A 30 -9.03 14.97 -14.36
N LYS A 31 -9.54 14.53 -13.24
CA LYS A 31 -10.84 13.87 -13.21
C LYS A 31 -11.57 14.22 -11.96
N LYS A 32 -12.77 14.67 -12.15
CA LYS A 32 -13.65 14.86 -11.04
C LYS A 32 -14.40 13.62 -10.67
N ASP A 33 -14.52 12.73 -11.62
CA ASP A 33 -15.29 11.51 -11.43
C ASP A 33 -14.47 10.31 -11.02
N SER A 34 -13.18 10.51 -10.78
CA SER A 34 -12.35 9.44 -10.25
C SER A 34 -12.86 9.00 -8.91
N LYS A 35 -12.94 7.70 -8.73
CA LYS A 35 -13.35 7.13 -7.47
C LYS A 35 -12.16 6.55 -6.75
N GLY A 36 -12.14 6.73 -5.43
CA GLY A 36 -11.06 6.24 -4.62
C GLY A 36 -9.83 7.09 -4.71
N GLY A 37 -8.83 6.77 -3.90
CA GLY A 37 -7.61 7.54 -3.79
C GLY A 37 -6.44 6.91 -4.51
N HIS A 38 -5.42 7.71 -4.70
CA HIS A 38 -4.13 7.28 -5.24
C HIS A 38 -3.11 7.38 -4.12
N TYR A 39 -2.47 6.26 -3.80
CA TYR A 39 -1.56 6.20 -2.65
C TYR A 39 -0.23 5.62 -3.05
N ASN A 40 0.82 6.13 -2.42
CA ASN A 40 2.15 5.58 -2.52
C ASN A 40 2.59 5.16 -1.13
N ALA A 41 3.13 3.96 -1.01
CA ALA A 41 3.54 3.45 0.29
C ALA A 41 4.97 2.92 0.26
N VAL A 42 5.65 3.07 1.39
CA VAL A 42 6.90 2.37 1.65
C VAL A 42 6.61 1.43 2.81
N ILE A 43 6.84 0.15 2.60
CA ILE A 43 6.54 -0.87 3.58
C ILE A 43 7.80 -1.66 3.88
N ILE A 44 8.26 -1.60 5.12
CA ILE A 44 9.44 -2.33 5.55
C ILE A 44 8.99 -3.41 6.51
N SER A 45 9.24 -4.66 6.14
CA SER A 45 8.78 -5.79 6.92
C SER A 45 9.66 -7.00 6.70
N ASN A 46 10.01 -7.67 7.79
CA ASN A 46 10.74 -8.92 7.67
C ASN A 46 9.85 -10.07 7.19
N SER A 47 8.55 -9.85 7.12
CA SER A 47 7.65 -10.82 6.47
C SER A 47 7.99 -10.99 4.99
N PHE A 48 8.71 -10.05 4.42
CA PHE A 48 9.10 -10.10 3.01
C PHE A 48 10.39 -10.89 2.77
N ILE A 49 11.07 -11.34 3.81
CA ILE A 49 12.30 -12.09 3.65
C ILE A 49 12.05 -13.35 2.85
N GLY A 50 12.90 -13.58 1.85
CA GLY A 50 12.77 -14.76 1.00
C GLY A 50 11.67 -14.67 -0.05
N LYS A 51 11.01 -13.53 -0.15
CA LYS A 51 9.94 -13.34 -1.12
C LYS A 51 10.42 -12.50 -2.30
N SER A 52 9.98 -12.87 -3.49
CA SER A 52 10.23 -12.06 -4.68
C SER A 52 9.42 -10.77 -4.59
N LEU A 53 9.75 -9.83 -5.46
CA LEU A 53 9.00 -8.56 -5.51
C LEU A 53 7.53 -8.82 -5.79
N VAL A 54 7.25 -9.71 -6.72
CA VAL A 54 5.86 -10.05 -7.05
C VAL A 54 5.14 -10.64 -5.85
N GLN A 55 5.81 -11.55 -5.14
CA GLN A 55 5.19 -12.16 -3.97
C GLN A 55 4.90 -11.14 -2.87
N ARG A 56 5.80 -10.19 -2.68
CA ARG A 56 5.61 -9.13 -1.68
C ARG A 56 4.39 -8.28 -2.03
N HIS A 57 4.27 -7.92 -3.30
CA HIS A 57 3.14 -7.13 -3.74
C HIS A 57 1.84 -7.91 -3.61
N GLN A 58 1.86 -9.20 -3.91
CA GLN A 58 0.68 -10.03 -3.72
C GLN A 58 0.25 -10.10 -2.26
N MET A 59 1.20 -10.14 -1.35
CA MET A 59 0.88 -10.14 0.07
C MET A 59 0.14 -8.85 0.46
N VAL A 60 0.61 -7.73 -0.05
CA VAL A 60 0.01 -6.44 0.26
C VAL A 60 -1.39 -6.35 -0.36
N TYR A 61 -1.53 -6.75 -1.61
CA TYR A 61 -2.83 -6.73 -2.27
C TYR A 61 -3.82 -7.64 -1.56
N ALA A 62 -3.36 -8.81 -1.12
CA ALA A 62 -4.25 -9.72 -0.38
C ALA A 62 -4.71 -9.07 0.93
N ALA A 63 -3.81 -8.36 1.60
CA ALA A 63 -4.17 -7.69 2.84
C ALA A 63 -5.20 -6.58 2.62
N LEU A 64 -5.04 -5.83 1.53
CA LEU A 64 -5.97 -4.74 1.22
C LEU A 64 -7.33 -5.23 0.77
N GLY A 65 -7.36 -6.39 0.11
CA GLY A 65 -8.61 -7.04 -0.24
C GLY A 65 -9.54 -6.17 -1.06
N SER A 66 -10.79 -6.12 -0.65
CA SER A 66 -11.82 -5.41 -1.40
C SER A 66 -11.61 -3.89 -1.44
N MET A 67 -10.74 -3.34 -0.60
CA MET A 67 -10.45 -1.92 -0.65
C MET A 67 -9.92 -1.49 -2.01
N LEU A 68 -9.24 -2.41 -2.70
CA LEU A 68 -8.70 -2.13 -4.03
C LEU A 68 -9.78 -1.92 -5.07
N LYS A 69 -11.00 -2.35 -4.77
CA LYS A 69 -12.12 -2.21 -5.72
C LYS A 69 -13.01 -1.03 -5.39
N THR A 70 -12.89 -0.48 -4.19
CA THR A 70 -13.81 0.55 -3.74
C THR A 70 -13.09 1.81 -3.32
N GLU A 71 -12.26 1.74 -2.30
CA GLU A 71 -11.71 2.92 -1.64
C GLU A 71 -10.36 3.33 -2.20
N ILE A 72 -9.64 2.39 -2.82
CA ILE A 72 -8.33 2.66 -3.38
C ILE A 72 -8.40 2.50 -4.88
N HIS A 73 -8.13 3.59 -5.61
CA HIS A 73 -8.10 3.55 -7.06
C HIS A 73 -6.76 3.04 -7.57
N ALA A 74 -5.69 3.51 -6.97
CA ALA A 74 -4.35 3.10 -7.35
C ALA A 74 -3.47 3.06 -6.11
N PHE A 75 -2.60 2.06 -6.06
CA PHE A 75 -1.73 1.87 -4.93
C PHE A 75 -0.36 1.43 -5.42
N SER A 76 0.62 2.33 -5.28
CA SER A 76 2.01 2.04 -5.60
C SER A 76 2.76 1.77 -4.31
N MET A 77 3.70 0.85 -4.35
CA MET A 77 4.40 0.49 -3.13
C MET A 77 5.84 0.16 -3.39
N LYS A 78 6.65 0.35 -2.35
CA LYS A 78 7.99 -0.13 -2.28
C LYS A 78 8.05 -1.07 -1.09
N THR A 79 8.48 -2.30 -1.30
CA THR A 79 8.46 -3.34 -0.27
C THR A 79 9.87 -3.78 0.01
N LEU A 80 10.30 -3.62 1.25
CA LEU A 80 11.68 -3.87 1.65
C LEU A 80 11.72 -4.69 2.93
N THR A 81 12.81 -5.45 3.08
CA THR A 81 13.14 -6.02 4.38
C THR A 81 14.12 -5.07 5.08
N MET A 82 14.33 -5.30 6.37
CA MET A 82 15.28 -4.48 7.12
C MET A 82 16.68 -4.59 6.53
N ASP A 83 17.03 -5.76 6.02
CA ASP A 83 18.37 -5.99 5.44
C ASP A 83 18.58 -5.24 4.14
N GLU A 84 17.52 -4.82 3.49
CA GLU A 84 17.60 -4.15 2.20
C GLU A 84 17.71 -2.64 2.33
N LEU A 85 17.72 -2.18 3.54
CA LEU A 85 17.93 -0.77 3.80
C LEU A 85 19.41 -0.43 3.68
#